data_6132f9170ab8ee4dfe6073874d313541
#
_entry.id   6132f9170ab8ee4dfe6073874d313541
#
_cell.length_a   1.000
_cell.length_b   1.000
_cell.length_c   1.000
_cell.angle_alpha   90.00
_cell.angle_beta   90.00
_cell.angle_gamma   90.00
#
_symmetry.space_group_name_H-M   'P 1'
#
loop_
_entity.id
_entity.type
_entity.pdbx_description
1 polymer ?
#
loop_
_entity_poly.entity_id
_entity_poly.type
_entity_poly.pdbx_seq_one_letter_code
_entity_poly.pdbx_strand_id
1 'polypeptide(L)'
;DTLRVIKETANNDFAVLSGEDGFFIDMLEMGGKGLISASANIPEAAKIFVELHKSFLKGEFTKCDDLQDAARDYVEATFCRKNPIPLGTLFNSPLFQPLVSVRDTARGDEAEARIMKLIQEKAQSLLKYHQ
;
A
#
# COMPACT_ATOMS: atom_id res chain seq x y z
N ASP A 1 -14.20 -12.56 8.27
CA ASP A 1 -13.40 -13.37 9.24
C ASP A 1 -12.37 -12.58 10.03
N THR A 2 -11.85 -11.49 9.52
CA THR A 2 -10.88 -10.62 10.21
C THR A 2 -11.40 -10.10 11.56
N LEU A 3 -12.66 -9.63 11.59
CA LEU A 3 -13.30 -9.16 12.83
C LEU A 3 -13.39 -10.25 13.89
N ARG A 4 -13.62 -11.50 13.48
CA ARG A 4 -13.65 -12.65 14.41
C ARG A 4 -12.28 -12.86 15.02
N VAL A 5 -11.24 -12.89 14.21
CA VAL A 5 -9.84 -13.05 14.69
C VAL A 5 -9.49 -11.95 15.68
N ILE A 6 -9.81 -10.69 15.37
CA ILE A 6 -9.54 -9.57 16.26
C ILE A 6 -10.28 -9.76 17.60
N LYS A 7 -11.56 -10.11 17.57
CA LYS A 7 -12.36 -10.33 18.79
C LYS A 7 -11.84 -11.50 19.64
N GLU A 8 -11.43 -12.59 19.00
CA GLU A 8 -10.90 -13.76 19.68
C GLU A 8 -9.52 -13.50 20.31
N THR A 9 -8.75 -12.54 19.74
CA THR A 9 -7.41 -12.19 20.23
C THR A 9 -7.37 -10.93 21.09
N ALA A 10 -8.49 -10.20 21.22
CA ALA A 10 -8.54 -8.90 21.90
C ALA A 10 -8.12 -8.94 23.38
N ASN A 11 -8.27 -10.08 24.03
CA ASN A 11 -7.89 -10.28 25.44
C ASN A 11 -6.44 -10.77 25.60
N ASN A 12 -5.73 -11.00 24.52
CA ASN A 12 -4.35 -11.44 24.51
C ASN A 12 -3.48 -10.26 24.08
N ASP A 13 -2.26 -10.25 24.54
CA ASP A 13 -1.24 -9.28 24.10
C ASP A 13 -0.80 -9.61 22.66
N PHE A 14 -1.77 -9.64 21.75
CA PHE A 14 -1.62 -10.06 20.36
C PHE A 14 -2.04 -8.93 19.41
N ALA A 15 -1.14 -8.51 18.54
CA ALA A 15 -1.38 -7.48 17.53
C ALA A 15 -1.84 -8.10 16.21
N VAL A 16 -3.05 -7.74 15.76
CA VAL A 16 -3.53 -8.06 14.41
C VAL A 16 -3.18 -6.90 13.50
N LEU A 17 -2.46 -7.18 12.41
CA LEU A 17 -2.01 -6.19 11.43
C LEU A 17 -2.73 -6.43 10.10
N SER A 18 -3.04 -5.34 9.38
CA SER A 18 -3.48 -5.44 7.99
C SER A 18 -2.32 -5.83 7.08
N GLY A 19 -2.57 -6.68 6.10
CA GLY A 19 -1.67 -6.91 4.96
C GLY A 19 -2.19 -6.26 3.68
N GLU A 20 -3.27 -5.47 3.77
CA GLU A 20 -3.96 -4.84 2.65
C GLU A 20 -3.97 -3.31 2.85
N ASP A 21 -3.26 -2.60 1.98
CA ASP A 21 -3.07 -1.15 2.09
C ASP A 21 -4.39 -0.38 1.97
N GLY A 22 -5.26 -0.80 1.05
CA GLY A 22 -6.56 -0.19 0.82
C GLY A 22 -7.58 -0.43 1.92
N PHE A 23 -7.31 -1.39 2.81
CA PHE A 23 -8.20 -1.79 3.92
C PHE A 23 -7.69 -1.31 5.29
N PHE A 24 -6.78 -0.35 5.32
CA PHE A 24 -6.09 0.00 6.57
C PHE A 24 -7.00 0.69 7.58
N ILE A 25 -7.83 1.66 7.16
CA ILE A 25 -8.78 2.33 8.08
C ILE A 25 -9.77 1.31 8.65
N ASP A 26 -10.42 0.53 7.79
CA ASP A 26 -11.37 -0.50 8.25
C ASP A 26 -10.74 -1.46 9.26
N MET A 27 -9.48 -1.84 9.04
CA MET A 27 -8.73 -2.69 9.97
C MET A 27 -8.53 -2.00 11.32
N LEU A 28 -8.18 -0.71 11.35
CA LEU A 28 -8.03 0.07 12.58
C LEU A 28 -9.37 0.21 13.31
N GLU A 29 -10.47 0.47 12.60
CA GLU A 29 -11.82 0.56 13.16
C GLU A 29 -12.28 -0.77 13.79
N MET A 30 -11.87 -1.89 13.21
CA MET A 30 -12.12 -3.22 13.78
C MET A 30 -11.27 -3.52 15.02
N GLY A 31 -10.29 -2.68 15.35
CA GLY A 31 -9.38 -2.85 16.49
C GLY A 31 -8.02 -3.45 16.13
N GLY A 32 -7.69 -3.53 14.84
CA GLY A 32 -6.34 -3.85 14.36
C GLY A 32 -5.31 -2.83 14.84
N LYS A 33 -4.03 -3.22 14.83
CA LYS A 33 -2.96 -2.44 15.46
C LYS A 33 -1.99 -1.79 14.49
N GLY A 34 -2.10 -2.11 13.19
CA GLY A 34 -1.17 -1.54 12.22
C GLY A 34 -1.27 -2.18 10.84
N LEU A 35 -0.28 -1.88 10.02
CA LEU A 35 -0.21 -2.25 8.60
C LEU A 35 1.17 -2.81 8.27
N ILE A 36 1.20 -3.88 7.49
CA ILE A 36 2.37 -4.35 6.74
C ILE A 36 2.08 -4.04 5.28
N SER A 37 2.68 -2.97 4.78
CA SER A 37 2.35 -2.37 3.49
C SER A 37 3.37 -2.71 2.41
N ALA A 38 2.89 -3.12 1.24
CA ALA A 38 3.70 -3.19 0.04
C ALA A 38 3.91 -1.79 -0.57
N SER A 39 2.88 -0.95 -0.58
CA SER A 39 2.95 0.41 -1.15
C SER A 39 3.89 1.34 -0.38
N ALA A 40 4.07 1.12 0.92
CA ALA A 40 4.96 1.93 1.77
C ALA A 40 6.47 1.72 1.51
N ASN A 41 6.82 1.00 0.44
CA ASN A 41 8.22 0.88 0.01
C ASN A 41 8.80 2.17 -0.59
N ILE A 42 7.98 3.20 -0.83
CA ILE A 42 8.48 4.55 -1.12
C ILE A 42 8.23 5.48 0.07
N PRO A 43 9.16 6.43 0.35
CA PRO A 43 9.06 7.31 1.52
C PRO A 43 7.77 8.13 1.57
N GLU A 44 7.26 8.55 0.42
CA GLU A 44 6.06 9.37 0.29
C GLU A 44 4.81 8.62 0.78
N ALA A 45 4.63 7.40 0.32
CA ALA A 45 3.51 6.56 0.74
C ALA A 45 3.66 6.13 2.21
N ALA A 46 4.87 5.80 2.64
CA ALA A 46 5.14 5.47 4.04
C ALA A 46 4.72 6.60 4.99
N LYS A 47 5.03 7.86 4.64
CA LYS A 47 4.63 9.03 5.45
C LYS A 47 3.11 9.15 5.56
N ILE A 48 2.38 8.92 4.46
CA ILE A 48 0.91 8.97 4.47
C ILE A 48 0.34 7.93 5.43
N PHE A 49 0.77 6.67 5.35
CA PHE A 49 0.26 5.62 6.24
C PHE A 49 0.64 5.85 7.71
N VAL A 50 1.84 6.37 7.98
CA VAL A 50 2.25 6.75 9.34
C VAL A 50 1.38 7.88 9.87
N GLU A 51 1.12 8.91 9.07
CA GLU A 51 0.28 10.03 9.48
C GLU A 51 -1.19 9.61 9.66
N LEU A 52 -1.70 8.76 8.76
CA LEU A 52 -3.03 8.16 8.87
C LEU A 52 -3.18 7.43 10.22
N HIS A 53 -2.23 6.56 10.55
CA HIS A 53 -2.28 5.83 11.81
C HIS A 53 -2.26 6.77 13.03
N LYS A 54 -1.40 7.79 13.01
CA LYS A 54 -1.33 8.81 14.07
C LYS A 54 -2.63 9.60 14.20
N SER A 55 -3.22 9.98 13.07
CA SER A 55 -4.50 10.71 13.04
C SER A 55 -5.64 9.85 13.56
N PHE A 56 -5.65 8.56 13.22
CA PHE A 56 -6.63 7.61 13.75
C PHE A 56 -6.55 7.50 15.28
N LEU A 57 -5.35 7.38 15.84
CA LEU A 57 -5.15 7.33 17.29
C LEU A 57 -5.60 8.61 18.01
N LYS A 58 -5.63 9.75 17.31
CA LYS A 58 -6.13 11.03 17.84
C LYS A 58 -7.63 11.22 17.63
N GLY A 59 -8.31 10.34 16.89
CA GLY A 59 -9.71 10.49 16.52
C GLY A 59 -9.97 11.49 15.39
N GLU A 60 -8.96 11.83 14.59
CA GLU A 60 -9.04 12.74 13.46
C GLU A 60 -9.54 11.98 12.20
N PHE A 61 -10.74 11.41 12.23
CA PHE A 61 -11.23 10.47 11.22
C PHE A 61 -11.35 11.07 9.82
N THR A 62 -11.86 12.29 9.69
CA THR A 62 -11.92 12.98 8.39
C THR A 62 -10.55 13.09 7.74
N LYS A 63 -9.51 13.38 8.54
CA LYS A 63 -8.14 13.42 8.05
C LYS A 63 -7.63 12.04 7.63
N CYS A 64 -8.08 10.98 8.30
CA CYS A 64 -7.75 9.61 7.89
C CYS A 64 -8.32 9.30 6.51
N ASP A 65 -9.58 9.67 6.26
CA ASP A 65 -10.23 9.48 4.97
C ASP A 65 -9.49 10.24 3.86
N ASP A 66 -9.16 11.52 4.10
CA ASP A 66 -8.40 12.34 3.15
C ASP A 66 -7.03 11.74 2.82
N LEU A 67 -6.33 11.21 3.81
CA LEU A 67 -5.02 10.57 3.63
C LEU A 67 -5.14 9.26 2.84
N GLN A 68 -6.16 8.45 3.13
CA GLN A 68 -6.39 7.20 2.41
C GLN A 68 -6.79 7.47 0.97
N ASP A 69 -7.64 8.47 0.73
CA ASP A 69 -8.02 8.91 -0.61
C ASP A 69 -6.81 9.42 -1.40
N ALA A 70 -5.94 10.20 -0.77
CA ALA A 70 -4.70 10.66 -1.40
C ALA A 70 -3.79 9.49 -1.83
N ALA A 71 -3.74 8.42 -1.04
CA ALA A 71 -2.92 7.24 -1.37
C ALA A 71 -3.59 6.29 -2.37
N ARG A 72 -4.92 6.34 -2.54
CA ARG A 72 -5.72 5.34 -3.28
C ARG A 72 -5.16 5.01 -4.65
N ASP A 73 -4.99 6.01 -5.49
CA ASP A 73 -4.52 5.82 -6.86
C ASP A 73 -3.14 5.17 -6.95
N TYR A 74 -2.26 5.52 -6.01
CA TYR A 74 -0.94 4.92 -5.93
C TYR A 74 -1.02 3.46 -5.45
N VAL A 75 -1.82 3.18 -4.43
CA VAL A 75 -2.07 1.82 -3.93
C VAL A 75 -2.62 0.95 -5.07
N GLU A 76 -3.67 1.39 -5.76
CA GLU A 76 -4.25 0.66 -6.90
C GLU A 76 -3.21 0.39 -7.98
N ALA A 77 -2.35 1.36 -8.29
CA ALA A 77 -1.28 1.18 -9.27
C ALA A 77 -0.25 0.14 -8.82
N THR A 78 0.09 0.07 -7.52
CA THR A 78 1.04 -0.94 -7.00
C THR A 78 0.46 -2.35 -6.99
N PHE A 79 -0.86 -2.49 -7.03
CA PHE A 79 -1.57 -3.78 -7.07
C PHE A 79 -2.22 -4.08 -8.43
N CYS A 80 -1.96 -3.28 -9.47
CA CYS A 80 -2.50 -3.50 -10.83
C CYS A 80 -2.05 -4.83 -11.46
N ARG A 81 -1.00 -5.44 -10.93
CA ARG A 81 -0.55 -6.81 -11.17
C ARG A 81 -0.20 -7.49 -9.85
N LYS A 82 0.08 -8.78 -9.91
CA LYS A 82 0.49 -9.54 -8.71
C LYS A 82 1.73 -8.92 -8.07
N ASN A 83 1.60 -8.58 -6.78
CA ASN A 83 2.72 -8.09 -5.98
C ASN A 83 3.83 -9.18 -5.90
N PRO A 84 5.13 -8.85 -6.04
CA PRO A 84 5.71 -7.50 -6.07
C PRO A 84 6.05 -6.95 -7.45
N ILE A 85 5.46 -7.48 -8.53
CA ILE A 85 5.84 -7.13 -9.91
C ILE A 85 5.82 -5.62 -10.16
N PRO A 86 4.75 -4.85 -9.84
CA PRO A 86 4.75 -3.42 -10.09
C PRO A 86 5.84 -2.66 -9.34
N LEU A 87 6.09 -3.04 -8.08
CA LEU A 87 7.15 -2.43 -7.28
C LEU A 87 8.54 -2.79 -7.80
N GLY A 88 8.72 -4.03 -8.30
CA GLY A 88 9.97 -4.45 -8.94
C GLY A 88 10.33 -3.60 -10.15
N THR A 89 9.35 -3.26 -10.99
CA THR A 89 9.53 -2.34 -12.11
C THR A 89 9.90 -0.92 -11.66
N LEU A 90 9.25 -0.42 -10.62
CA LEU A 90 9.53 0.91 -10.07
C LEU A 90 10.99 1.05 -9.60
N PHE A 91 11.49 0.04 -8.92
CA PHE A 91 12.85 0.04 -8.37
C PHE A 91 13.93 -0.41 -9.36
N ASN A 92 13.52 -0.85 -10.57
CA ASN A 92 14.43 -1.39 -11.59
C ASN A 92 15.44 -2.37 -10.98
N SER A 93 14.97 -3.22 -10.08
CA SER A 93 15.83 -4.12 -9.30
C SER A 93 16.07 -5.43 -10.05
N PRO A 94 17.31 -5.83 -10.28
CA PRO A 94 17.64 -7.12 -10.90
C PRO A 94 17.13 -8.31 -10.08
N LEU A 95 16.85 -8.14 -8.79
CA LEU A 95 16.29 -9.18 -7.94
C LEU A 95 14.84 -9.54 -8.31
N PHE A 96 14.11 -8.64 -8.96
CA PHE A 96 12.71 -8.86 -9.35
C PHE A 96 12.55 -9.24 -10.83
N GLN A 97 13.58 -9.01 -11.66
CA GLN A 97 13.56 -9.33 -13.09
C GLN A 97 13.31 -10.83 -13.38
N PRO A 98 13.93 -11.78 -12.68
CA PRO A 98 13.72 -13.21 -12.96
C PRO A 98 12.31 -13.71 -12.66
N LEU A 99 11.59 -13.04 -11.75
CA LEU A 99 10.22 -13.43 -11.37
C LEU A 99 9.18 -13.06 -12.42
N VAL A 100 9.50 -12.11 -13.29
CA VAL A 100 8.59 -11.56 -14.31
C VAL A 100 8.75 -12.28 -15.65
N SER A 101 9.92 -12.83 -15.96
CA SER A 101 10.36 -13.06 -17.34
C SER A 101 9.92 -14.37 -17.98
N VAL A 102 9.35 -15.33 -17.28
CA VAL A 102 9.23 -16.68 -17.84
C VAL A 102 8.00 -16.88 -18.74
N ARG A 103 6.99 -16.01 -18.70
CA ARG A 103 5.76 -16.19 -19.50
C ARG A 103 5.31 -15.02 -20.38
N ASP A 104 5.94 -13.85 -20.29
CA ASP A 104 5.44 -12.62 -20.95
C ASP A 104 6.50 -11.82 -21.72
N THR A 105 7.56 -12.46 -22.19
CA THR A 105 8.72 -11.77 -22.80
C THR A 105 8.41 -10.99 -24.09
N ALA A 106 7.32 -11.29 -24.79
CA ALA A 106 6.95 -10.56 -26.01
C ALA A 106 5.97 -9.39 -25.79
N ARG A 107 5.32 -9.32 -24.61
CA ARG A 107 4.41 -8.23 -24.21
C ARG A 107 4.92 -7.45 -23.00
N GLY A 108 6.02 -7.90 -22.39
CA GLY A 108 6.51 -7.41 -21.11
C GLY A 108 6.93 -5.95 -21.16
N ASP A 109 7.74 -5.58 -22.12
CA ASP A 109 8.42 -4.28 -22.13
C ASP A 109 7.45 -3.10 -22.21
N GLU A 110 6.42 -3.16 -23.07
CA GLU A 110 5.45 -2.07 -23.17
C GLU A 110 4.50 -2.02 -21.96
N ALA A 111 4.06 -3.18 -21.47
CA ALA A 111 3.19 -3.26 -20.32
C ALA A 111 3.92 -2.82 -19.04
N GLU A 112 5.18 -3.20 -18.89
CA GLU A 112 6.04 -2.77 -17.78
C GLU A 112 6.33 -1.28 -17.83
N ALA A 113 6.62 -0.73 -19.01
CA ALA A 113 6.82 0.71 -19.18
C ALA A 113 5.56 1.51 -18.81
N ARG A 114 4.38 1.02 -19.18
CA ARG A 114 3.09 1.64 -18.80
C ARG A 114 2.86 1.59 -17.30
N ILE A 115 3.13 0.45 -16.65
CA ILE A 115 3.00 0.29 -15.21
C ILE A 115 3.98 1.21 -14.49
N MET A 116 5.23 1.24 -14.89
CA MET A 116 6.25 2.11 -14.32
C MET A 116 5.84 3.58 -14.40
N LYS A 117 5.37 4.01 -15.57
CA LYS A 117 4.88 5.39 -15.79
C LYS A 117 3.71 5.70 -14.86
N LEU A 118 2.72 4.80 -14.78
CA LEU A 118 1.56 4.96 -13.91
C LEU A 118 1.97 5.10 -12.44
N ILE A 119 2.81 4.21 -11.95
CA ILE A 119 3.27 4.24 -10.55
C ILE A 119 4.07 5.51 -10.27
N GLN A 120 4.95 5.93 -11.18
CA GLN A 120 5.73 7.17 -11.04
C GLN A 120 4.82 8.40 -11.02
N GLU A 121 3.84 8.49 -11.91
CA GLU A 121 2.87 9.59 -11.94
C GLU A 121 2.07 9.65 -10.62
N LYS A 122 1.62 8.50 -10.12
CA LYS A 122 0.87 8.44 -8.85
C LYS A 122 1.76 8.71 -7.64
N ALA A 123 3.00 8.22 -7.62
CA ALA A 123 3.97 8.56 -6.59
C ALA A 123 4.26 10.07 -6.55
N GLN A 124 4.40 10.71 -7.71
CA GLN A 124 4.58 12.17 -7.79
C GLN A 124 3.38 12.95 -7.27
N SER A 125 2.16 12.42 -7.44
CA SER A 125 0.96 13.07 -6.89
C SER A 125 0.99 13.11 -5.36
N LEU A 126 1.60 12.12 -4.73
CA LEU A 126 1.75 12.07 -3.27
C LEU A 126 2.70 13.14 -2.73
N LEU A 127 3.70 13.57 -3.52
CA LEU A 127 4.63 14.64 -3.12
C LEU A 127 3.90 15.97 -2.91
N LYS A 128 2.83 16.23 -3.66
CA LYS A 128 2.04 17.46 -3.53
C LYS A 128 1.26 17.54 -2.22
N TYR A 129 1.05 16.39 -1.58
CA TYR A 129 0.30 16.32 -0.33
C TYR A 129 1.14 16.74 0.90
N HIS A 130 2.46 16.84 0.72
CA HIS A 130 3.40 17.19 1.79
C HIS A 130 3.91 18.65 1.73
N GLN A 131 3.36 19.45 0.82
CA GLN A 131 3.61 20.90 0.73
C GLN A 131 2.48 21.68 1.42
#